data_c33584ea1c56f6cc626ab2036b795247
#
_entry.id   c33584ea1c56f6cc626ab2036b795247
#
_cell.length_a   1.000
_cell.length_b   1.000
_cell.length_c   1.000
_cell.angle_alpha   90.00
_cell.angle_beta   90.00
_cell.angle_gamma   90.00
#
_symmetry.space_group_name_H-M   'P 1'
#
loop_
_entity.id
_entity.type
_entity.pdbx_description
1 polymer ?
#
loop_
_entity_poly.entity_id
_entity_poly.type
_entity_poly.pdbx_seq_one_letter_code
_entity_poly.pdbx_strand_id
1 'polypeptide(L)'
;MTQFNVGALLKKRRRVEEEELRYPPMSKKILFVCTGNIARSASAQYIAEQLSGSDSEWTFDSAGTGAIVGSGVAPFIDSELESRGVNFHSHQAKQITAQLLEESALVLVMEKEHLNWIVREWPQYRSKIHLLKQMARVQEQAGRRVNPVSFMHALDQPPAKEDRIADPYRKGAEAARVAVEEIELALTKIIPWLGA
;
A
#
# COMPACT_ATOMS: atom_id res chain seq x y z
N MET A 1 28.48 22.32 37.91
CA MET A 1 28.19 22.90 36.57
C MET A 1 28.65 21.96 35.53
N THR A 2 27.72 21.27 34.88
CA THR A 2 28.01 20.24 33.86
C THR A 2 28.33 20.96 32.55
N GLN A 3 29.58 20.93 32.12
CA GLN A 3 29.98 21.50 30.81
C GLN A 3 29.31 20.67 29.70
N PHE A 4 28.39 21.28 28.99
CA PHE A 4 27.81 20.73 27.77
C PHE A 4 28.90 20.60 26.70
N ASN A 5 29.25 19.37 26.32
CA ASN A 5 30.24 19.08 25.30
C ASN A 5 29.66 19.28 23.90
N VAL A 6 29.67 20.52 23.42
CA VAL A 6 29.18 20.91 22.09
C VAL A 6 29.86 20.12 20.96
N GLY A 7 31.15 19.75 21.13
CA GLY A 7 31.88 18.96 20.14
C GLY A 7 31.38 17.54 19.98
N ALA A 8 30.89 16.91 21.05
CA ALA A 8 30.30 15.57 20.99
C ALA A 8 28.92 15.62 20.32
N LEU A 9 28.15 16.69 20.54
CA LEU A 9 26.84 16.90 19.90
C LEU A 9 26.98 17.11 18.38
N LEU A 10 27.95 17.91 17.95
CA LEU A 10 28.24 18.15 16.53
C LEU A 10 28.73 16.89 15.81
N LYS A 11 29.60 16.07 16.47
CA LYS A 11 30.04 14.79 15.92
C LYS A 11 28.88 13.79 15.80
N LYS A 12 27.97 13.75 16.78
CA LYS A 12 26.78 12.89 16.73
C LYS A 12 25.83 13.32 15.61
N ARG A 13 25.61 14.62 15.44
CA ARG A 13 24.75 15.18 14.37
C ARG A 13 25.32 14.87 12.98
N ARG A 14 26.62 15.10 12.78
CA ARG A 14 27.31 14.81 11.52
C ARG A 14 27.27 13.31 11.16
N ARG A 15 27.41 12.43 12.15
CA ARG A 15 27.30 10.98 11.96
C ARG A 15 25.91 10.54 11.57
N VAL A 16 24.86 11.15 12.13
CA VAL A 16 23.46 10.92 11.76
C VAL A 16 23.20 11.41 10.32
N GLU A 17 23.68 12.62 9.97
CA GLU A 17 23.56 13.15 8.61
C GLU A 17 24.31 12.32 7.56
N GLU A 18 25.49 11.77 7.90
CA GLU A 18 26.25 10.85 7.03
C GLU A 18 25.58 9.47 6.90
N GLU A 19 24.90 9.01 7.94
CA GLU A 19 24.13 7.75 7.94
C GLU A 19 22.80 7.89 7.18
N GLU A 20 22.11 9.03 7.30
CA GLU A 20 20.91 9.38 6.51
C GLU A 20 21.21 9.56 5.02
N LEU A 21 22.38 10.11 4.65
CA LEU A 21 22.85 10.19 3.26
C LEU A 21 23.22 8.82 2.67
N ARG A 22 23.64 7.87 3.50
CA ARG A 22 23.99 6.52 3.10
C ARG A 22 22.78 5.59 2.99
N TYR A 23 21.77 5.86 3.80
CA TYR A 23 20.49 5.15 3.84
C TYR A 23 19.36 6.19 3.89
N PRO A 24 18.95 6.75 2.75
CA PRO A 24 17.85 7.69 2.73
C PRO A 24 16.64 7.05 3.44
N PRO A 25 15.90 7.80 4.22
CA PRO A 25 14.73 7.27 4.91
C PRO A 25 13.84 6.57 3.90
N MET A 26 13.50 5.30 4.15
CA MET A 26 12.63 4.55 3.27
C MET A 26 11.31 5.30 3.13
N SER A 27 10.84 5.43 1.91
CA SER A 27 9.50 5.95 1.66
C SER A 27 8.50 5.21 2.57
N LYS A 28 7.58 5.94 3.18
CA LYS A 28 6.45 5.39 3.94
C LYS A 28 5.15 5.49 3.13
N LYS A 29 5.24 5.27 1.83
CA LYS A 29 4.10 5.30 0.90
C LYS A 29 3.78 3.89 0.41
N ILE A 30 2.50 3.53 0.48
CA ILE A 30 1.96 2.32 -0.14
C ILE A 30 1.08 2.71 -1.32
N LEU A 31 1.32 2.07 -2.47
CA LEU A 31 0.49 2.23 -3.66
C LEU A 31 -0.38 0.98 -3.85
N PHE A 32 -1.70 1.16 -3.84
CA PHE A 32 -2.65 0.10 -4.20
C PHE A 32 -2.97 0.14 -5.69
N VAL A 33 -2.96 -1.02 -6.37
CA VAL A 33 -3.19 -1.05 -7.81
C VAL A 33 -4.22 -2.11 -8.19
N CYS A 34 -5.18 -1.70 -9.04
CA CYS A 34 -6.08 -2.60 -9.75
C CYS A 34 -6.15 -2.21 -11.24
N THR A 35 -7.19 -2.60 -11.96
CA THR A 35 -7.34 -2.20 -13.37
C THR A 35 -7.82 -0.76 -13.51
N GLY A 36 -9.06 -0.47 -13.11
CA GLY A 36 -9.74 0.80 -13.39
C GLY A 36 -9.46 1.92 -12.39
N ASN A 37 -8.89 1.63 -11.22
CA ASN A 37 -8.72 2.55 -10.09
C ASN A 37 -10.03 3.22 -9.62
N ILE A 38 -11.15 2.50 -9.74
CA ILE A 38 -12.48 2.99 -9.32
C ILE A 38 -13.17 2.06 -8.32
N ALA A 39 -12.56 0.90 -8.00
CA ALA A 39 -13.11 -0.09 -7.09
C ALA A 39 -12.05 -0.57 -6.09
N ARG A 40 -11.46 -1.73 -6.32
CA ARG A 40 -10.56 -2.42 -5.36
C ARG A 40 -9.42 -1.56 -4.81
N SER A 41 -8.64 -0.92 -5.66
CA SER A 41 -7.49 -0.10 -5.23
C SER A 41 -7.93 1.21 -4.56
N ALA A 42 -9.03 1.81 -5.00
CA ALA A 42 -9.64 2.96 -4.34
C ALA A 42 -10.13 2.57 -2.93
N SER A 43 -10.87 1.46 -2.80
CA SER A 43 -11.30 0.96 -1.49
C SER A 43 -10.12 0.72 -0.56
N ALA A 44 -9.05 0.08 -1.07
CA ALA A 44 -7.87 -0.21 -0.26
C ALA A 44 -7.18 1.06 0.25
N GLN A 45 -7.06 2.10 -0.58
CA GLN A 45 -6.50 3.39 -0.18
C GLN A 45 -7.27 3.99 0.99
N TYR A 46 -8.56 4.24 0.82
CA TYR A 46 -9.36 4.98 1.80
C TYR A 46 -9.63 4.19 3.09
N ILE A 47 -9.75 2.87 3.00
CA ILE A 47 -9.81 2.01 4.19
C ILE A 47 -8.46 2.03 4.94
N ALA A 48 -7.33 2.00 4.24
CA ALA A 48 -6.02 2.09 4.88
C ALA A 48 -5.80 3.45 5.57
N GLU A 49 -6.21 4.55 4.93
CA GLU A 49 -6.19 5.90 5.53
C GLU A 49 -7.04 5.97 6.80
N GLN A 50 -8.24 5.38 6.79
CA GLN A 50 -9.12 5.35 7.97
C GLN A 50 -8.52 4.50 9.11
N LEU A 51 -7.97 3.32 8.80
CA LEU A 51 -7.41 2.42 9.79
C LEU A 51 -6.11 2.93 10.42
N SER A 52 -5.30 3.68 9.66
CA SER A 52 -4.03 4.23 10.16
C SER A 52 -4.22 5.51 10.99
N GLY A 53 -5.32 6.24 10.80
CA GLY A 53 -5.59 7.50 11.48
C GLY A 53 -4.74 8.68 11.00
N SER A 54 -5.04 9.87 11.54
CA SER A 54 -4.41 11.15 11.12
C SER A 54 -2.94 11.29 11.51
N ASP A 55 -2.49 10.57 12.53
CA ASP A 55 -1.14 10.70 13.09
C ASP A 55 -0.13 9.72 12.46
N SER A 56 -0.57 8.93 11.49
CA SER A 56 0.27 7.97 10.79
C SER A 56 1.33 8.66 9.95
N GLU A 57 2.56 8.18 10.04
CA GLU A 57 3.65 8.59 9.13
C GLU A 57 3.54 7.89 7.74
N TRP A 58 2.66 6.90 7.62
CA TRP A 58 2.39 6.22 6.35
C TRP A 58 1.39 7.01 5.51
N THR A 59 1.65 7.06 4.23
CA THR A 59 0.74 7.62 3.23
C THR A 59 0.28 6.51 2.28
N PHE A 60 -0.98 6.62 1.87
CA PHE A 60 -1.60 5.64 1.00
C PHE A 60 -2.07 6.31 -0.28
N ASP A 61 -1.91 5.61 -1.40
CA ASP A 61 -2.28 6.11 -2.71
C ASP A 61 -2.81 4.95 -3.56
N SER A 62 -3.50 5.25 -4.65
CA SER A 62 -3.99 4.22 -5.55
C SER A 62 -3.88 4.61 -7.01
N ALA A 63 -3.77 3.62 -7.90
CA ALA A 63 -3.70 3.80 -9.33
C ALA A 63 -4.30 2.59 -10.08
N GLY A 64 -4.44 2.71 -11.40
CA GLY A 64 -4.92 1.62 -12.26
C GLY A 64 -3.96 1.30 -13.39
N THR A 65 -3.89 0.03 -13.80
CA THR A 65 -3.14 -0.41 -14.98
C THR A 65 -3.83 -0.01 -16.29
N GLY A 66 -5.12 0.29 -16.23
CA GLY A 66 -5.97 0.84 -17.28
C GLY A 66 -7.05 1.71 -16.63
N ALA A 67 -6.61 2.79 -15.97
CA ALA A 67 -7.47 3.63 -15.16
C ALA A 67 -8.56 4.33 -15.99
N ILE A 68 -9.75 4.47 -15.40
CA ILE A 68 -10.82 5.33 -15.92
C ILE A 68 -10.57 6.75 -15.37
N VAL A 69 -9.54 7.40 -15.91
CA VAL A 69 -8.95 8.64 -15.38
C VAL A 69 -10.01 9.71 -15.08
N GLY A 70 -9.91 10.30 -13.89
CA GLY A 70 -10.82 11.35 -13.41
C GLY A 70 -12.16 10.85 -12.87
N SER A 71 -12.46 9.55 -12.97
CA SER A 71 -13.69 8.99 -12.41
C SER A 71 -13.61 8.86 -10.89
N GLY A 72 -14.75 9.06 -10.22
CA GLY A 72 -14.93 8.72 -8.81
C GLY A 72 -15.00 7.20 -8.59
N VAL A 73 -15.32 6.82 -7.37
CA VAL A 73 -15.55 5.42 -6.99
C VAL A 73 -16.78 4.86 -7.70
N ALA A 74 -16.69 3.60 -8.12
CA ALA A 74 -17.77 2.93 -8.87
C ALA A 74 -19.01 2.67 -8.00
N PRO A 75 -20.23 2.67 -8.60
CA PRO A 75 -21.47 2.29 -7.91
C PRO A 75 -21.35 0.94 -7.18
N PHE A 76 -22.08 0.79 -6.07
CA PHE A 76 -22.04 -0.28 -5.08
C PHE A 76 -20.74 -0.30 -4.23
N ILE A 77 -19.58 0.09 -4.77
CA ILE A 77 -18.36 0.30 -3.96
C ILE A 77 -18.53 1.56 -3.10
N ASP A 78 -19.07 2.64 -3.66
CA ASP A 78 -19.41 3.86 -2.92
C ASP A 78 -20.33 3.56 -1.73
N SER A 79 -21.42 2.83 -1.97
CA SER A 79 -22.36 2.42 -0.91
C SER A 79 -21.71 1.55 0.16
N GLU A 80 -20.79 0.66 -0.22
CA GLU A 80 -20.04 -0.18 0.73
C GLU A 80 -19.06 0.65 1.58
N LEU A 81 -18.40 1.64 1.00
CA LEU A 81 -17.49 2.54 1.73
C LEU A 81 -18.27 3.49 2.64
N GLU A 82 -19.40 4.05 2.17
CA GLU A 82 -20.28 4.89 2.98
C GLU A 82 -20.81 4.14 4.21
N SER A 83 -21.26 2.89 4.03
CA SER A 83 -21.76 2.06 5.13
C SER A 83 -20.73 1.80 6.23
N ARG A 84 -19.43 1.92 5.90
CA ARG A 84 -18.29 1.78 6.82
C ARG A 84 -17.77 3.12 7.33
N GLY A 85 -18.40 4.24 6.95
CA GLY A 85 -17.98 5.59 7.33
C GLY A 85 -16.64 6.01 6.71
N VAL A 86 -16.23 5.38 5.60
CA VAL A 86 -14.99 5.70 4.88
C VAL A 86 -15.20 6.96 4.05
N ASN A 87 -14.29 7.94 4.16
CA ASN A 87 -14.33 9.16 3.36
C ASN A 87 -13.52 8.99 2.07
N PHE A 88 -14.22 8.86 0.95
CA PHE A 88 -13.65 8.64 -0.40
C PHE A 88 -14.06 9.70 -1.44
N HIS A 89 -14.80 10.72 -1.02
CA HIS A 89 -15.43 11.67 -1.95
C HIS A 89 -14.45 12.49 -2.80
N SER A 90 -13.19 12.59 -2.39
CA SER A 90 -12.14 13.26 -3.16
C SER A 90 -11.47 12.36 -4.22
N HIS A 91 -11.92 11.10 -4.34
CA HIS A 91 -11.28 10.15 -5.24
C HIS A 91 -11.38 10.58 -6.70
N GLN A 92 -10.24 10.54 -7.38
CA GLN A 92 -10.13 10.66 -8.83
C GLN A 92 -9.19 9.57 -9.35
N ALA A 93 -9.74 8.67 -10.13
CA ALA A 93 -8.98 7.56 -10.70
C ALA A 93 -7.82 8.07 -11.55
N LYS A 94 -6.65 7.47 -11.38
CA LYS A 94 -5.43 7.84 -12.10
C LYS A 94 -4.66 6.64 -12.61
N GLN A 95 -3.99 6.85 -13.75
CA GLN A 95 -3.14 5.85 -14.38
C GLN A 95 -1.87 5.63 -13.56
N ILE A 96 -1.43 4.38 -13.43
CA ILE A 96 -0.13 4.05 -12.84
C ILE A 96 1.01 4.62 -13.69
N THR A 97 2.06 5.12 -13.02
CA THR A 97 3.26 5.68 -13.65
C THR A 97 4.53 5.15 -12.98
N ALA A 98 5.66 5.23 -13.66
CA ALA A 98 6.96 4.89 -13.08
C ALA A 98 7.27 5.74 -11.83
N GLN A 99 6.88 7.02 -11.82
CA GLN A 99 7.06 7.90 -10.67
C GLN A 99 6.30 7.41 -9.43
N LEU A 100 5.01 7.02 -9.59
CA LEU A 100 4.23 6.46 -8.48
C LEU A 100 4.86 5.18 -7.92
N LEU A 101 5.41 4.35 -8.81
CA LEU A 101 6.14 3.15 -8.39
C LEU A 101 7.42 3.51 -7.64
N GLU A 102 8.20 4.47 -8.13
CA GLU A 102 9.46 4.89 -7.52
C GLU A 102 9.26 5.45 -6.11
N GLU A 103 8.29 6.33 -5.93
CA GLU A 103 7.95 6.97 -4.67
C GLU A 103 7.41 6.01 -3.61
N SER A 104 6.95 4.81 -3.99
CA SER A 104 6.31 3.87 -3.07
C SER A 104 7.30 2.89 -2.47
N ALA A 105 7.20 2.65 -1.16
CA ALA A 105 7.93 1.59 -0.46
C ALA A 105 7.44 0.20 -0.88
N LEU A 106 6.12 0.04 -1.00
CA LEU A 106 5.45 -1.17 -1.45
C LEU A 106 4.34 -0.84 -2.45
N VAL A 107 4.10 -1.77 -3.37
CA VAL A 107 3.00 -1.72 -4.33
C VAL A 107 2.15 -2.97 -4.12
N LEU A 108 0.90 -2.78 -3.69
CA LEU A 108 -0.01 -3.86 -3.35
C LEU A 108 -1.10 -3.99 -4.42
N VAL A 109 -1.04 -5.08 -5.16
CA VAL A 109 -1.97 -5.33 -6.27
C VAL A 109 -3.08 -6.33 -5.85
N MET A 110 -4.20 -6.34 -6.58
CA MET A 110 -5.38 -7.11 -6.23
C MET A 110 -5.36 -8.53 -6.81
N GLU A 111 -4.64 -8.76 -7.88
CA GLU A 111 -4.51 -10.05 -8.55
C GLU A 111 -3.21 -10.14 -9.35
N LYS A 112 -2.80 -11.36 -9.72
CA LYS A 112 -1.53 -11.67 -10.38
C LYS A 112 -1.38 -11.00 -11.74
N GLU A 113 -2.48 -10.75 -12.42
CA GLU A 113 -2.54 -10.06 -13.71
C GLU A 113 -1.98 -8.64 -13.61
N HIS A 114 -2.31 -7.90 -12.53
CA HIS A 114 -1.76 -6.57 -12.29
C HIS A 114 -0.25 -6.61 -12.02
N LEU A 115 0.21 -7.57 -11.20
CA LEU A 115 1.64 -7.78 -10.95
C LEU A 115 2.38 -8.05 -12.27
N ASN A 116 1.89 -8.98 -13.07
CA ASN A 116 2.52 -9.35 -14.33
C ASN A 116 2.56 -8.17 -15.32
N TRP A 117 1.48 -7.38 -15.37
CA TRP A 117 1.41 -6.19 -16.21
C TRP A 117 2.46 -5.16 -15.79
N ILE A 118 2.56 -4.84 -14.49
CA ILE A 118 3.53 -3.85 -13.98
C ILE A 118 4.97 -4.33 -14.20
N VAL A 119 5.25 -5.61 -13.92
CA VAL A 119 6.60 -6.17 -14.07
C VAL A 119 7.04 -6.22 -15.54
N ARG A 120 6.13 -6.40 -16.48
CA ARG A 120 6.43 -6.32 -17.91
C ARG A 120 6.83 -4.91 -18.33
N GLU A 121 6.12 -3.88 -17.83
CA GLU A 121 6.39 -2.48 -18.18
C GLU A 121 7.62 -1.94 -17.42
N TRP A 122 7.79 -2.32 -16.15
CA TRP A 122 8.84 -1.81 -15.24
C TRP A 122 9.45 -2.93 -14.38
N PRO A 123 10.27 -3.82 -14.95
CA PRO A 123 10.82 -5.00 -14.26
C PRO A 123 11.70 -4.66 -13.05
N GLN A 124 12.30 -3.47 -13.01
CA GLN A 124 13.14 -2.99 -11.91
C GLN A 124 12.40 -2.85 -10.58
N TYR A 125 11.07 -2.73 -10.59
CA TYR A 125 10.26 -2.59 -9.37
C TYR A 125 9.71 -3.93 -8.85
N ARG A 126 10.09 -5.08 -9.44
CA ARG A 126 9.52 -6.39 -9.10
C ARG A 126 9.56 -6.72 -7.60
N SER A 127 10.66 -6.38 -6.90
CA SER A 127 10.85 -6.74 -5.49
C SER A 127 9.86 -6.08 -4.52
N LYS A 128 9.27 -4.95 -4.90
CA LYS A 128 8.30 -4.23 -4.06
C LYS A 128 6.84 -4.45 -4.45
N ILE A 129 6.56 -5.33 -5.43
CA ILE A 129 5.19 -5.58 -5.92
C ILE A 129 4.69 -6.92 -5.40
N HIS A 130 3.64 -6.90 -4.59
CA HIS A 130 3.02 -8.07 -3.98
C HIS A 130 1.48 -7.99 -4.05
N LEU A 131 0.79 -9.12 -3.86
CA LEU A 131 -0.65 -9.07 -3.72
C LEU A 131 -1.04 -8.62 -2.30
N LEU A 132 -2.12 -7.85 -2.19
CA LEU A 132 -2.61 -7.35 -0.89
C LEU A 132 -2.86 -8.50 0.10
N LYS A 133 -3.60 -9.52 -0.30
CA LYS A 133 -3.87 -10.69 0.55
C LYS A 133 -2.61 -11.55 0.79
N GLN A 134 -1.65 -11.57 -0.13
CA GLN A 134 -0.35 -12.21 0.11
C GLN A 134 0.36 -11.56 1.29
N MET A 135 0.47 -10.23 1.31
CA MET A 135 1.09 -9.51 2.42
C MET A 135 0.38 -9.81 3.75
N ALA A 136 -0.96 -9.79 3.76
CA ALA A 136 -1.75 -10.12 4.94
C ALA A 136 -1.57 -11.59 5.40
N ARG A 137 -1.32 -12.52 4.49
CA ARG A 137 -1.09 -13.94 4.80
C ARG A 137 0.31 -14.20 5.37
N VAL A 138 1.32 -13.55 4.81
CA VAL A 138 2.71 -13.81 5.20
C VAL A 138 3.18 -13.02 6.42
N GLN A 139 2.44 -11.99 6.85
CA GLN A 139 2.81 -11.16 8.00
C GLN A 139 3.01 -11.98 9.29
N GLU A 140 2.26 -13.07 9.48
CA GLU A 140 2.40 -13.97 10.64
C GLU A 140 3.73 -14.75 10.64
N GLN A 141 4.40 -14.85 9.49
CA GLN A 141 5.71 -15.49 9.37
C GLN A 141 6.86 -14.53 9.74
N ALA A 142 6.57 -13.24 9.76
CA ALA A 142 7.55 -12.23 10.12
C ALA A 142 7.79 -12.24 11.64
N GLY A 143 9.04 -12.19 12.06
CA GLY A 143 9.38 -12.00 13.47
C GLY A 143 8.93 -10.60 13.96
N ARG A 144 8.60 -10.50 15.26
CA ARG A 144 8.05 -9.27 15.88
C ARG A 144 8.87 -7.98 15.69
N ARG A 145 10.15 -8.09 15.30
CA ARG A 145 11.08 -6.96 15.12
C ARG A 145 11.52 -6.78 13.68
N VAL A 146 10.91 -7.48 12.74
CA VAL A 146 11.27 -7.39 11.33
C VAL A 146 10.56 -6.21 10.69
N ASN A 147 11.30 -5.37 9.98
CA ASN A 147 10.69 -4.28 9.20
C ASN A 147 9.81 -4.86 8.08
N PRO A 148 8.52 -4.51 8.00
CA PRO A 148 7.59 -5.08 7.02
C PRO A 148 8.02 -4.90 5.56
N VAL A 149 8.55 -3.72 5.21
CA VAL A 149 9.00 -3.42 3.86
C VAL A 149 10.18 -4.31 3.47
N SER A 150 11.20 -4.39 4.34
CA SER A 150 12.37 -5.23 4.11
C SER A 150 12.00 -6.71 4.01
N PHE A 151 11.04 -7.17 4.84
CA PHE A 151 10.52 -8.53 4.77
C PHE A 151 9.86 -8.82 3.42
N MET A 152 8.98 -7.91 2.98
CA MET A 152 8.30 -8.07 1.70
C MET A 152 9.25 -8.00 0.51
N HIS A 153 10.25 -7.10 0.53
CA HIS A 153 11.27 -7.04 -0.53
C HIS A 153 12.11 -8.32 -0.64
N ALA A 154 12.35 -9.00 0.47
CA ALA A 154 13.10 -10.26 0.53
C ALA A 154 12.22 -11.50 0.34
N LEU A 155 10.90 -11.33 0.20
CA LEU A 155 9.96 -12.44 0.12
C LEU A 155 10.15 -13.24 -1.18
N ASP A 156 10.59 -14.49 -1.05
CA ASP A 156 10.75 -15.46 -2.14
C ASP A 156 9.62 -16.52 -2.14
N GLN A 157 8.39 -16.04 -2.00
CA GLN A 157 7.19 -16.88 -2.09
C GLN A 157 6.27 -16.35 -3.19
N PRO A 158 5.89 -17.18 -4.16
CA PRO A 158 4.93 -16.77 -5.18
C PRO A 158 3.55 -16.52 -4.55
N PRO A 159 2.75 -15.62 -5.14
CA PRO A 159 1.34 -15.47 -4.75
C PRO A 159 0.58 -16.78 -4.89
N ALA A 160 -0.22 -17.11 -3.87
CA ALA A 160 -1.15 -18.22 -3.90
C ALA A 160 -2.45 -17.85 -4.63
N LYS A 161 -3.27 -18.84 -4.99
CA LYS A 161 -4.54 -18.61 -5.69
C LYS A 161 -5.53 -17.82 -4.83
N GLU A 162 -5.54 -18.07 -3.54
CA GLU A 162 -6.36 -17.42 -2.52
C GLU A 162 -5.97 -15.96 -2.23
N ASP A 163 -4.79 -15.52 -2.66
CA ASP A 163 -4.34 -14.14 -2.50
C ASP A 163 -5.04 -13.17 -3.47
N ARG A 164 -5.84 -13.69 -4.39
CA ARG A 164 -6.62 -12.90 -5.34
C ARG A 164 -7.81 -12.24 -4.66
N ILE A 165 -8.06 -10.96 -5.00
CA ILE A 165 -9.32 -10.25 -4.75
C ILE A 165 -10.07 -10.14 -6.08
N ALA A 166 -11.21 -10.82 -6.17
CA ALA A 166 -11.99 -10.86 -7.39
C ALA A 166 -12.48 -9.47 -7.82
N ASP A 167 -12.53 -9.22 -9.14
CA ASP A 167 -13.00 -7.93 -9.64
C ASP A 167 -14.54 -7.80 -9.46
N PRO A 168 -15.03 -6.80 -8.69
CA PRO A 168 -16.45 -6.59 -8.47
C PRO A 168 -17.13 -5.76 -9.56
N TYR A 169 -16.36 -5.16 -10.48
CA TYR A 169 -16.88 -4.20 -11.44
C TYR A 169 -17.99 -4.81 -12.31
N ARG A 170 -19.16 -4.17 -12.34
CA ARG A 170 -20.37 -4.62 -13.05
C ARG A 170 -20.93 -5.99 -12.63
N LYS A 171 -20.63 -6.45 -11.41
CA LYS A 171 -21.11 -7.75 -10.88
C LYS A 171 -22.14 -7.60 -9.75
N GLY A 172 -22.61 -6.37 -9.50
CA GLY A 172 -23.65 -6.08 -8.52
C GLY A 172 -23.15 -5.90 -7.09
N ALA A 173 -24.09 -5.60 -6.19
CA ALA A 173 -23.80 -5.22 -4.81
C ALA A 173 -23.06 -6.30 -4.00
N GLU A 174 -23.49 -7.58 -4.17
CA GLU A 174 -22.85 -8.67 -3.42
C GLU A 174 -21.36 -8.84 -3.77
N ALA A 175 -21.00 -8.71 -5.05
CA ALA A 175 -19.61 -8.78 -5.47
C ALA A 175 -18.80 -7.57 -4.92
N ALA A 176 -19.42 -6.39 -4.84
CA ALA A 176 -18.81 -5.21 -4.25
C ALA A 176 -18.56 -5.42 -2.74
N ARG A 177 -19.59 -5.90 -2.01
CA ARG A 177 -19.51 -6.21 -0.59
C ARG A 177 -18.36 -7.18 -0.28
N VAL A 178 -18.30 -8.30 -0.99
CA VAL A 178 -17.26 -9.32 -0.79
C VAL A 178 -15.87 -8.76 -1.05
N ALA A 179 -15.68 -7.99 -2.14
CA ALA A 179 -14.38 -7.42 -2.47
C ALA A 179 -13.92 -6.39 -1.42
N VAL A 180 -14.82 -5.52 -0.95
CA VAL A 180 -14.49 -4.51 0.09
C VAL A 180 -14.20 -5.19 1.43
N GLU A 181 -14.96 -6.21 1.82
CA GLU A 181 -14.73 -7.00 3.03
C GLU A 181 -13.37 -7.72 3.01
N GLU A 182 -13.00 -8.37 1.89
CA GLU A 182 -11.69 -9.01 1.74
C GLU A 182 -10.53 -8.00 1.85
N ILE A 183 -10.70 -6.80 1.29
CA ILE A 183 -9.73 -5.71 1.39
C ILE A 183 -9.58 -5.25 2.84
N GLU A 184 -10.69 -4.97 3.51
CA GLU A 184 -10.71 -4.52 4.91
C GLU A 184 -10.05 -5.54 5.83
N LEU A 185 -10.41 -6.83 5.71
CA LEU A 185 -9.78 -7.92 6.48
C LEU A 185 -8.27 -8.04 6.23
N ALA A 186 -7.80 -7.80 5.03
CA ALA A 186 -6.38 -7.80 4.75
C ALA A 186 -5.68 -6.59 5.40
N LEU A 187 -6.28 -5.41 5.31
CA LEU A 187 -5.71 -4.18 5.85
C LEU A 187 -5.70 -4.16 7.39
N THR A 188 -6.69 -4.74 8.06
CA THR A 188 -6.68 -4.89 9.54
C THR A 188 -5.48 -5.68 10.06
N LYS A 189 -4.87 -6.54 9.23
CA LYS A 189 -3.63 -7.23 9.56
C LYS A 189 -2.38 -6.42 9.18
N ILE A 190 -2.43 -5.73 8.05
CA ILE A 190 -1.27 -5.03 7.47
C ILE A 190 -0.98 -3.73 8.22
N ILE A 191 -2.00 -2.90 8.50
CA ILE A 191 -1.81 -1.56 9.08
C ILE A 191 -1.10 -1.62 10.45
N PRO A 192 -1.54 -2.45 11.42
CA PRO A 192 -0.81 -2.60 12.67
C PRO A 192 0.61 -3.14 12.51
N TRP A 193 0.86 -4.00 11.51
CA TRP A 193 2.19 -4.53 11.23
C TRP A 193 3.14 -3.46 10.69
N LEU A 194 2.63 -2.51 9.93
CA LEU A 194 3.40 -1.34 9.46
C LEU A 194 3.76 -0.39 10.62
N GLY A 195 3.04 -0.46 11.74
CA GLY A 195 3.12 0.53 12.82
C GLY A 195 2.46 1.85 12.42
N ALA A 196 1.42 1.74 11.59
CA ALA A 196 0.66 2.85 11.05
C ALA A 196 -0.57 3.14 11.92
#